data_d8246a50b845f7d93f1c2f370fe2c3d1
#
_entry.id   d8246a50b845f7d93f1c2f370fe2c3d1
#
_cell.length_a   1.000
_cell.length_b   1.000
_cell.length_c   1.000
_cell.angle_alpha   90.00
_cell.angle_beta   90.00
_cell.angle_gamma   90.00
#
_symmetry.space_group_name_H-M   'P 1'
#
loop_
_entity.id
_entity.type
_entity.pdbx_description
1 polymer ?
#
loop_
_entity_poly.entity_id
_entity_poly.type
_entity_poly.pdbx_seq_one_letter_code
_entity_poly.pdbx_strand_id
1 'polypeptide(L)'
;MRIFKRARTAALGLSLCLLAAALPADASGKPDYVIRENFFVGMITDIFMNMSDYRGKTIQYEGFVLPITAENFGEGPEKFAVVRIAVCCGPDDMPIGFACMGKDAPPENAWVRVTGVLQERDLNNGEPPYPYLDVQELEVLTKRGKQKVAM
;
A
#
# COMPACT_ATOMS: atom_id res chain seq x y z
N MET A 1 -6.38 -8.00 -81.90
CA MET A 1 -5.29 -7.76 -80.92
C MET A 1 -5.94 -7.19 -79.71
N ARG A 2 -6.21 -8.03 -78.69
CA ARG A 2 -6.93 -7.62 -77.42
C ARG A 2 -5.97 -7.68 -76.27
N ILE A 3 -5.72 -6.56 -75.66
CA ILE A 3 -4.81 -6.40 -74.53
C ILE A 3 -5.63 -6.61 -73.24
N PHE A 4 -5.34 -7.70 -72.51
CA PHE A 4 -5.91 -7.95 -71.20
C PHE A 4 -5.14 -7.18 -70.14
N LYS A 5 -5.78 -6.20 -69.51
CA LYS A 5 -5.28 -5.53 -68.27
C LYS A 5 -5.64 -6.43 -67.06
N ARG A 6 -4.63 -6.95 -66.40
CA ARG A 6 -4.77 -7.64 -65.11
C ARG A 6 -4.89 -6.58 -63.99
N ALA A 7 -6.02 -6.58 -63.29
CA ALA A 7 -6.21 -5.83 -62.07
C ALA A 7 -5.51 -6.58 -60.93
N ARG A 8 -4.62 -5.88 -60.21
CA ARG A 8 -4.02 -6.33 -58.96
C ARG A 8 -4.88 -5.85 -57.80
N THR A 9 -5.57 -6.77 -57.15
CA THR A 9 -6.25 -6.50 -55.87
C THR A 9 -5.22 -6.52 -54.77
N ALA A 10 -5.00 -5.34 -54.13
CA ALA A 10 -4.23 -5.20 -52.89
C ALA A 10 -5.14 -5.55 -51.72
N ALA A 11 -4.86 -6.59 -50.99
CA ALA A 11 -5.50 -6.93 -49.72
C ALA A 11 -4.86 -6.11 -48.64
N LEU A 12 -5.61 -5.13 -48.10
CA LEU A 12 -5.24 -4.45 -46.85
C LEU A 12 -5.53 -5.38 -45.67
N GLY A 13 -4.48 -5.93 -45.07
CA GLY A 13 -4.56 -6.62 -43.79
C GLY A 13 -4.73 -5.62 -42.66
N LEU A 14 -5.93 -5.57 -42.11
CA LEU A 14 -6.19 -4.84 -40.86
C LEU A 14 -5.62 -5.63 -39.70
N SER A 15 -4.43 -5.23 -39.20
CA SER A 15 -3.84 -5.74 -37.95
C SER A 15 -4.56 -5.10 -36.78
N LEU A 16 -5.47 -5.85 -36.18
CA LEU A 16 -6.18 -5.46 -34.94
C LEU A 16 -5.25 -5.70 -33.75
N CYS A 17 -4.48 -4.67 -33.35
CA CYS A 17 -3.76 -4.68 -32.08
C CYS A 17 -4.77 -4.64 -30.92
N LEU A 18 -5.02 -5.80 -30.29
CA LEU A 18 -5.68 -5.84 -28.99
C LEU A 18 -4.74 -5.22 -27.96
N LEU A 19 -4.97 -3.95 -27.62
CA LEU A 19 -4.46 -3.38 -26.36
C LEU A 19 -5.24 -4.07 -25.23
N ALA A 20 -4.61 -5.05 -24.59
CA ALA A 20 -5.06 -5.53 -23.29
C ALA A 20 -4.84 -4.39 -22.28
N ALA A 21 -5.86 -3.57 -22.08
CA ALA A 21 -5.89 -2.66 -20.93
C ALA A 21 -5.90 -3.53 -19.68
N ALA A 22 -4.79 -3.52 -18.94
CA ALA A 22 -4.76 -4.05 -17.59
C ALA A 22 -5.75 -3.23 -16.76
N LEU A 23 -6.90 -3.81 -16.47
CA LEU A 23 -7.87 -3.24 -15.54
C LEU A 23 -7.18 -3.15 -14.18
N PRO A 24 -7.27 -2.01 -13.47
CA PRO A 24 -6.83 -1.96 -12.09
C PRO A 24 -7.62 -3.02 -11.32
N ALA A 25 -6.91 -3.83 -10.54
CA ALA A 25 -7.53 -4.81 -9.66
C ALA A 25 -8.52 -4.07 -8.76
N ASP A 26 -9.80 -4.37 -8.95
CA ASP A 26 -10.89 -3.77 -8.18
C ASP A 26 -10.75 -4.28 -6.74
N ALA A 27 -10.31 -3.42 -5.83
CA ALA A 27 -10.01 -3.73 -4.43
C ALA A 27 -11.26 -3.85 -3.55
N SER A 28 -12.40 -4.14 -4.14
CA SER A 28 -13.67 -4.39 -3.45
C SER A 28 -13.73 -5.79 -2.78
N GLY A 29 -12.60 -6.49 -2.72
CA GLY A 29 -12.46 -7.81 -2.10
C GLY A 29 -12.11 -7.72 -0.61
N LYS A 30 -12.45 -8.81 0.12
CA LYS A 30 -12.01 -8.99 1.51
C LYS A 30 -10.46 -8.92 1.58
N PRO A 31 -9.89 -8.14 2.53
CA PRO A 31 -8.43 -8.07 2.69
C PRO A 31 -7.84 -9.45 3.01
N ASP A 32 -6.63 -9.71 2.50
CA ASP A 32 -5.91 -10.96 2.78
C ASP A 32 -5.61 -11.08 4.27
N TYR A 33 -5.24 -9.96 4.90
CA TYR A 33 -4.93 -9.89 6.32
C TYR A 33 -5.66 -8.74 7.01
N VAL A 34 -6.30 -9.06 8.14
CA VAL A 34 -6.89 -8.06 9.05
C VAL A 34 -6.08 -8.10 10.36
N ILE A 35 -5.29 -7.06 10.60
CA ILE A 35 -4.47 -6.96 11.80
C ILE A 35 -5.32 -6.42 12.94
N ARG A 36 -5.62 -7.30 13.89
CA ARG A 36 -6.42 -6.98 15.07
C ARG A 36 -5.56 -6.43 16.19
N GLU A 37 -6.16 -5.67 17.07
CA GLU A 37 -5.51 -5.03 18.21
C GLU A 37 -4.62 -5.95 19.03
N ASN A 38 -5.11 -7.14 19.40
CA ASN A 38 -4.39 -8.09 20.26
C ASN A 38 -3.15 -8.71 19.61
N PHE A 39 -3.05 -8.66 18.29
CA PHE A 39 -1.92 -9.23 17.53
C PHE A 39 -1.16 -8.15 16.76
N PHE A 40 -1.42 -6.88 17.08
CA PHE A 40 -0.94 -5.77 16.27
C PHE A 40 0.60 -5.76 16.15
N VAL A 41 1.29 -5.75 17.28
CA VAL A 41 2.76 -5.69 17.29
C VAL A 41 3.35 -6.93 16.62
N GLY A 42 2.87 -8.13 16.99
CA GLY A 42 3.37 -9.38 16.43
C GLY A 42 3.21 -9.45 14.90
N MET A 43 2.05 -9.08 14.38
CA MET A 43 1.80 -9.10 12.92
C MET A 43 2.62 -8.05 12.18
N ILE A 44 2.71 -6.82 12.71
CA ILE A 44 3.54 -5.79 12.08
C ILE A 44 5.00 -6.23 12.06
N THR A 45 5.52 -6.76 13.17
CA THR A 45 6.90 -7.26 13.25
C THR A 45 7.14 -8.42 12.28
N ASP A 46 6.21 -9.37 12.21
CA ASP A 46 6.31 -10.49 11.27
C ASP A 46 6.37 -10.02 9.81
N ILE A 47 5.53 -9.04 9.44
CA ILE A 47 5.55 -8.44 8.11
C ILE A 47 6.90 -7.78 7.81
N PHE A 48 7.49 -7.05 8.75
CA PHE A 48 8.81 -6.43 8.55
C PHE A 48 9.92 -7.47 8.40
N MET A 49 9.83 -8.60 9.11
CA MET A 49 10.85 -9.65 9.07
C MET A 49 10.71 -10.57 7.85
N ASN A 50 9.49 -10.75 7.34
CA ASN A 50 9.15 -11.69 6.27
C ASN A 50 8.45 -10.99 5.09
N MET A 51 8.93 -9.80 4.71
CA MET A 51 8.31 -8.92 3.71
C MET A 51 7.94 -9.63 2.41
N SER A 52 8.78 -10.55 1.93
CA SER A 52 8.56 -11.31 0.69
C SER A 52 7.25 -12.09 0.67
N ASP A 53 6.77 -12.53 1.83
CA ASP A 53 5.55 -13.35 1.95
C ASP A 53 4.28 -12.49 1.92
N TYR A 54 4.43 -11.22 2.24
CA TYR A 54 3.33 -10.25 2.38
C TYR A 54 3.24 -9.24 1.24
N ARG A 55 4.31 -9.06 0.46
CA ARG A 55 4.32 -8.13 -0.67
C ARG A 55 3.21 -8.43 -1.67
N GLY A 56 2.45 -7.41 -2.06
CA GLY A 56 1.32 -7.53 -2.96
C GLY A 56 0.02 -8.01 -2.28
N LYS A 57 0.05 -8.31 -0.97
CA LYS A 57 -1.14 -8.69 -0.20
C LYS A 57 -1.88 -7.46 0.29
N THR A 58 -3.19 -7.59 0.39
CA THR A 58 -4.06 -6.55 0.93
C THR A 58 -4.15 -6.66 2.44
N ILE A 59 -3.73 -5.60 3.13
CA ILE A 59 -3.70 -5.52 4.58
C ILE A 59 -4.68 -4.47 5.07
N GLN A 60 -5.44 -4.79 6.11
CA GLN A 60 -6.33 -3.87 6.79
C GLN A 60 -6.01 -3.79 8.28
N TYR A 61 -5.97 -2.58 8.84
CA TYR A 61 -5.86 -2.36 10.27
C TYR A 61 -6.34 -0.97 10.68
N GLU A 62 -6.40 -0.74 12.00
CA GLU A 62 -6.78 0.54 12.58
C GLU A 62 -5.62 1.13 13.39
N GLY A 63 -5.46 2.43 13.28
CA GLY A 63 -4.46 3.20 14.01
C GLY A 63 -4.75 4.69 13.96
N PHE A 64 -3.83 5.50 14.45
CA PHE A 64 -3.92 6.94 14.32
C PHE A 64 -2.94 7.46 13.26
N VAL A 65 -3.29 8.61 12.68
CA VAL A 65 -2.49 9.27 11.65
C VAL A 65 -1.32 10.00 12.28
N LEU A 66 -0.11 9.66 11.83
CA LEU A 66 1.13 10.33 12.15
C LEU A 66 1.67 10.99 10.88
N PRO A 67 1.86 12.32 10.84
CA PRO A 67 2.48 12.98 9.70
C PRO A 67 3.91 12.48 9.47
N ILE A 68 4.27 12.26 8.21
CA ILE A 68 5.64 11.93 7.83
C ILE A 68 6.38 13.23 7.56
N THR A 69 7.52 13.38 8.22
CA THR A 69 8.48 14.47 8.04
C THR A 69 9.84 13.89 7.70
N ALA A 70 10.73 14.70 7.13
CA ALA A 70 12.11 14.29 6.88
C ALA A 70 12.85 13.82 8.16
N GLU A 71 12.42 14.32 9.32
CA GLU A 71 13.02 13.98 10.62
C GLU A 71 12.61 12.58 11.12
N ASN A 72 11.38 12.13 10.83
CA ASN A 72 10.86 10.88 11.39
C ASN A 72 10.90 9.68 10.44
N PHE A 73 10.85 9.91 9.13
CA PHE A 73 10.84 8.82 8.13
C PHE A 73 11.77 9.06 6.92
N GLY A 74 12.52 10.18 6.92
CA GLY A 74 13.32 10.57 5.76
C GLY A 74 12.49 11.20 4.64
N GLU A 75 13.14 11.53 3.52
CA GLU A 75 12.47 12.14 2.37
C GLU A 75 11.83 11.06 1.49
N GLY A 76 10.52 11.18 1.29
CA GLY A 76 9.74 10.26 0.49
C GLY A 76 8.44 10.87 -0.05
N PRO A 77 7.73 10.18 -0.95
CA PRO A 77 6.42 10.59 -1.43
C PRO A 77 5.31 10.34 -0.40
N GLU A 78 5.58 9.52 0.62
CA GLU A 78 4.65 9.25 1.70
C GLU A 78 4.42 10.52 2.51
N LYS A 79 3.15 10.80 2.84
CA LYS A 79 2.77 12.01 3.58
C LYS A 79 2.34 11.73 5.01
N PHE A 80 1.96 10.49 5.29
CA PHE A 80 1.52 10.07 6.61
C PHE A 80 1.78 8.59 6.83
N ALA A 81 1.80 8.19 8.09
CA ALA A 81 1.76 6.80 8.51
C ALA A 81 0.50 6.55 9.33
N VAL A 82 0.02 5.33 9.32
CA VAL A 82 -1.01 4.85 10.25
C VAL A 82 -0.35 3.94 11.25
N VAL A 83 -0.35 4.35 12.52
CA VAL A 83 0.47 3.71 13.55
C VAL A 83 -0.32 3.46 14.84
N ARG A 84 0.21 2.59 15.68
CA ARG A 84 -0.07 2.49 17.11
C ARG A 84 1.23 2.61 17.89
N ILE A 85 1.13 2.85 19.19
CA ILE A 85 2.29 2.95 20.06
C ILE A 85 2.57 1.57 20.67
N ALA A 86 3.66 0.94 20.28
CA ALA A 86 4.14 -0.27 20.93
C ALA A 86 4.79 0.08 22.28
N VAL A 87 4.31 -0.57 23.33
CA VAL A 87 4.83 -0.40 24.70
C VAL A 87 5.64 -1.64 25.06
N CYS A 88 6.94 -1.45 25.25
CA CYS A 88 7.83 -2.44 25.86
C CYS A 88 8.09 -2.11 27.34
N CYS A 89 8.84 -2.96 28.04
CA CYS A 89 9.15 -2.85 29.47
C CYS A 89 10.07 -1.65 29.84
N GLY A 90 9.86 -0.47 29.24
CA GLY A 90 10.69 0.72 29.43
C GLY A 90 9.96 2.02 29.09
N PRO A 91 10.63 3.16 29.24
CA PRO A 91 10.06 4.48 28.92
C PRO A 91 9.91 4.73 27.42
N ASP A 92 10.38 3.83 26.55
CA ASP A 92 10.50 4.05 25.12
C ASP A 92 9.26 3.53 24.38
N ASP A 93 8.22 4.37 24.38
CA ASP A 93 7.03 4.17 23.53
C ASP A 93 7.43 4.41 22.07
N MET A 94 7.25 3.42 21.19
CA MET A 94 7.63 3.49 19.77
C MET A 94 6.41 3.40 18.86
N PRO A 95 6.23 4.36 17.91
CA PRO A 95 5.19 4.21 16.88
C PRO A 95 5.55 3.05 15.94
N ILE A 96 4.58 2.16 15.71
CA ILE A 96 4.72 1.00 14.83
C ILE A 96 3.53 0.92 13.88
N GLY A 97 3.79 0.71 12.59
CA GLY A 97 2.80 0.68 11.52
C GLY A 97 3.46 0.92 10.17
N PHE A 98 2.68 1.32 9.19
CA PHE A 98 3.18 1.54 7.82
C PHE A 98 3.02 2.98 7.39
N ALA A 99 4.01 3.47 6.63
CA ALA A 99 3.86 4.65 5.79
C ALA A 99 2.80 4.39 4.72
N CYS A 100 2.06 5.43 4.33
CA CYS A 100 0.91 5.33 3.44
C CYS A 100 1.06 6.22 2.22
N MET A 101 0.68 5.69 1.05
CA MET A 101 0.63 6.38 -0.24
C MET A 101 -0.75 6.26 -0.88
N GLY A 102 -0.99 7.00 -1.96
CA GLY A 102 -2.18 6.84 -2.81
C GLY A 102 -3.42 7.58 -2.37
N LYS A 103 -3.44 8.16 -1.15
CA LYS A 103 -4.54 8.97 -0.62
C LYS A 103 -4.02 10.24 0.05
N ASP A 104 -4.89 11.25 0.14
CA ASP A 104 -4.63 12.44 0.93
C ASP A 104 -4.55 12.10 2.42
N ALA A 105 -3.64 12.77 3.13
CA ALA A 105 -3.47 12.55 4.55
C ALA A 105 -4.70 13.05 5.32
N PRO A 106 -5.34 12.22 6.15
CA PRO A 106 -6.35 12.70 7.09
C PRO A 106 -5.73 13.65 8.12
N PRO A 107 -6.55 14.34 8.94
CA PRO A 107 -6.03 15.15 10.01
C PRO A 107 -5.09 14.36 10.91
N GLU A 108 -4.02 15.04 11.36
CA GLU A 108 -3.09 14.47 12.34
C GLU A 108 -3.84 13.91 13.54
N ASN A 109 -3.38 12.76 14.04
CA ASN A 109 -3.97 12.05 15.17
C ASN A 109 -5.43 11.58 14.98
N ALA A 110 -6.00 11.71 13.78
CA ALA A 110 -7.28 11.06 13.47
C ALA A 110 -7.16 9.54 13.62
N TRP A 111 -8.21 8.87 14.14
CA TRP A 111 -8.27 7.42 14.18
C TRP A 111 -8.87 6.91 12.89
N VAL A 112 -8.14 6.05 12.20
CA VAL A 112 -8.53 5.59 10.87
C VAL A 112 -8.49 4.06 10.78
N ARG A 113 -9.31 3.52 9.88
CA ARG A 113 -9.13 2.19 9.30
C ARG A 113 -8.50 2.37 7.93
N VAL A 114 -7.39 1.73 7.71
CA VAL A 114 -6.69 1.73 6.43
C VAL A 114 -6.72 0.33 5.84
N THR A 115 -7.00 0.27 4.52
CA THR A 115 -6.86 -0.93 3.70
C THR A 115 -5.97 -0.59 2.52
N GLY A 116 -4.92 -1.35 2.30
CA GLY A 116 -3.98 -1.09 1.22
C GLY A 116 -3.18 -2.32 0.84
N VAL A 117 -2.55 -2.25 -0.33
CA VAL A 117 -1.64 -3.28 -0.81
C VAL A 117 -0.25 -3.02 -0.24
N LEU A 118 0.33 -4.01 0.41
CA LEU A 118 1.68 -3.92 0.94
C LEU A 118 2.71 -3.93 -0.19
N GLN A 119 3.54 -2.91 -0.21
CA GLN A 119 4.63 -2.74 -1.16
C GLN A 119 5.94 -2.52 -0.41
N GLU A 120 7.05 -2.61 -1.12
CA GLU A 120 8.37 -2.26 -0.59
C GLU A 120 9.02 -1.17 -1.44
N ARG A 121 9.85 -0.36 -0.81
CA ARG A 121 10.57 0.71 -1.44
C ARG A 121 12.04 0.68 -1.05
N ASP A 122 12.89 0.69 -2.05
CA ASP A 122 14.32 0.88 -1.91
C ASP A 122 14.64 2.38 -1.95
N LEU A 123 15.32 2.87 -0.94
CA LEU A 123 15.80 4.25 -0.87
C LEU A 123 17.15 4.46 -1.58
N ASN A 124 17.76 3.40 -2.10
CA ASN A 124 19.06 3.41 -2.76
C ASN A 124 20.19 4.02 -1.87
N ASN A 125 20.06 3.89 -0.56
CA ASN A 125 21.00 4.39 0.45
C ASN A 125 21.84 3.29 1.09
N GLY A 126 21.69 2.03 0.63
CA GLY A 126 22.35 0.86 1.18
C GLY A 126 21.63 0.20 2.34
N GLU A 127 20.50 0.78 2.80
CA GLU A 127 19.60 0.18 3.76
C GLU A 127 18.63 -0.82 3.10
N PRO A 128 18.10 -1.81 3.83
CA PRO A 128 17.08 -2.70 3.30
C PRO A 128 15.82 -1.90 2.85
N PRO A 129 15.12 -2.39 1.81
CA PRO A 129 13.84 -1.80 1.42
C PRO A 129 12.87 -1.77 2.59
N TYR A 130 12.07 -0.71 2.72
CA TYR A 130 11.07 -0.61 3.77
C TYR A 130 9.65 -0.81 3.24
N PRO A 131 8.77 -1.43 4.04
CA PRO A 131 7.37 -1.64 3.67
C PRO A 131 6.54 -0.36 3.78
N TYR A 132 5.66 -0.16 2.81
CA TYR A 132 4.63 0.86 2.84
C TYR A 132 3.29 0.31 2.33
N LEU A 133 2.19 0.98 2.62
CA LEU A 133 0.87 0.66 2.07
C LEU A 133 0.52 1.61 0.92
N ASP A 134 0.22 1.01 -0.24
CA ASP A 134 -0.51 1.68 -1.30
C ASP A 134 -2.00 1.63 -0.96
N VAL A 135 -2.51 2.74 -0.42
CA VAL A 135 -3.81 2.81 0.24
C VAL A 135 -4.94 2.81 -0.79
N GLN A 136 -5.81 1.84 -0.68
CA GLN A 136 -7.00 1.70 -1.50
C GLN A 136 -8.23 2.30 -0.82
N GLU A 137 -8.41 2.02 0.48
CA GLU A 137 -9.51 2.54 1.29
C GLU A 137 -8.97 3.17 2.58
N LEU A 138 -9.57 4.29 2.95
CA LEU A 138 -9.23 5.03 4.16
C LEU A 138 -10.51 5.60 4.77
N GLU A 139 -10.84 5.14 5.97
CA GLU A 139 -12.03 5.54 6.70
C GLU A 139 -11.64 6.21 8.02
N VAL A 140 -12.09 7.44 8.25
CA VAL A 140 -11.94 8.10 9.55
C VAL A 140 -13.03 7.60 10.49
N LEU A 141 -12.62 7.00 11.60
CA LEU A 141 -13.52 6.39 12.56
C LEU A 141 -13.83 7.34 13.71
N THR A 142 -15.08 7.38 14.11
CA THR A 142 -15.54 8.17 15.28
C THR A 142 -15.15 7.52 16.60
N LYS A 143 -15.14 6.18 16.65
CA LYS A 143 -14.72 5.42 17.82
C LYS A 143 -13.24 5.07 17.74
N ARG A 144 -12.48 5.48 18.74
CA ARG A 144 -11.05 5.21 18.83
C ARG A 144 -10.80 3.85 19.52
N GLY A 145 -9.91 3.05 18.94
CA GLY A 145 -9.38 1.84 19.58
C GLY A 145 -8.23 2.14 20.54
N LYS A 146 -7.52 1.12 20.99
CA LYS A 146 -6.35 1.29 21.85
C LYS A 146 -5.18 1.86 21.05
N GLN A 147 -4.75 3.04 21.45
CA GLN A 147 -3.57 3.69 20.88
C GLN A 147 -2.27 2.98 21.28
N LYS A 148 -2.17 2.57 22.56
CA LYS A 148 -1.03 1.83 23.11
C LYS A 148 -1.33 0.33 23.09
N VAL A 149 -0.40 -0.44 22.56
CA VAL A 149 -0.49 -1.92 22.42
C VAL A 149 0.75 -2.55 23.01
N ALA A 150 0.58 -3.64 23.76
CA ALA A 150 1.70 -4.38 24.34
C ALA A 150 2.41 -5.22 23.27
N MET A 151 3.73 -5.37 23.43
CA MET A 151 4.55 -6.29 22.68
C MET A 151 4.31 -7.73 23.13
#